data_8a8d6d592fee8a5d9c5b461ca4925540
#
_entry.id   8a8d6d592fee8a5d9c5b461ca4925540
#
_cell.length_a   1.000
_cell.length_b   1.000
_cell.length_c   1.000
_cell.angle_alpha   90.00
_cell.angle_beta   90.00
_cell.angle_gamma   90.00
#
_symmetry.space_group_name_H-M   'P 1'
#
loop_
_entity.id
_entity.type
_entity.pdbx_description
1 polymer ?
#
loop_
_entity_poly.entity_id
_entity_poly.type
_entity_poly.pdbx_seq_one_letter_code
_entity_poly.pdbx_strand_id
1 'polypeptide(L)'
;MQSTPNPPVQVFISYRRSDAQSASRQLADALKQRFGPEDVFFDTRDIAAGTEWRRDTVRRVQGSDVVLAVIGPHWAAAAGDRARRSLLDRADEDLVRLELETAFTHGAIVIPVLVDDAEMPAREALPRPFRPLAEIQAQTLHHTSWERDVDALAEALAHVVARPRPLPEGPASQRVPPARTDVERVASYVVERSVVTVLGSGVNAVDREAPWQHGSGSLPDTWELARHLSRQFQIGSETDDLARVAQHVSLSEGRVDLCRTLRELLIKPEAAPSSVHGYLARVPARLRELGREGYQLLITTNYDNALERAFDAVHEPYDLVVFIATGRHSGRFVHIPWWDPESRDARPITMPNEYVDLPIDEDGVLERTVIVKLHGGAADLGPGWPQLRDNFVVTEDDYIGYLTQSPVESLIPLQILNKLRDSHFLFLGYRMRDWSLRVFLQRVWGEHPLEARSWAVDRAPDVVERELWDHFGVKVVEEPVGEFIHQLDVELGRRLAPAHPER
;
A
#
# COMPACT_ATOMS: atom_id res chain seq x y z
N MET A 1 -9.70 5.25 -52.69
CA MET A 1 -8.81 5.08 -51.56
C MET A 1 -9.69 4.87 -50.33
N GLN A 2 -9.83 3.62 -49.91
CA GLN A 2 -10.61 3.29 -48.73
C GLN A 2 -9.75 3.67 -47.50
N SER A 3 -10.25 4.62 -46.70
CA SER A 3 -9.67 4.99 -45.43
C SER A 3 -9.77 3.79 -44.48
N THR A 4 -8.62 3.31 -44.02
CA THR A 4 -8.54 2.37 -42.91
C THR A 4 -9.29 2.94 -41.71
N PRO A 5 -10.20 2.18 -41.05
CA PRO A 5 -10.88 2.68 -39.88
C PRO A 5 -9.81 2.93 -38.76
N ASN A 6 -9.88 4.11 -38.16
CA ASN A 6 -9.10 4.42 -36.98
C ASN A 6 -9.39 3.36 -35.89
N PRO A 7 -8.41 2.96 -35.07
CA PRO A 7 -8.68 2.07 -33.95
C PRO A 7 -9.73 2.71 -33.01
N PRO A 8 -10.66 1.93 -32.46
CA PRO A 8 -11.71 2.43 -31.58
C PRO A 8 -11.11 3.14 -30.39
N VAL A 9 -11.56 4.36 -30.12
CA VAL A 9 -11.16 5.20 -28.99
C VAL A 9 -12.10 4.94 -27.83
N GLN A 10 -11.63 4.39 -26.72
CA GLN A 10 -12.45 4.20 -25.53
C GLN A 10 -12.49 5.49 -24.69
N VAL A 11 -13.64 6.14 -24.64
CA VAL A 11 -13.86 7.41 -23.92
C VAL A 11 -14.75 7.19 -22.71
N PHE A 12 -14.30 7.60 -21.54
CA PHE A 12 -15.08 7.62 -20.30
C PHE A 12 -15.49 9.07 -19.98
N ILE A 13 -16.76 9.31 -19.64
CA ILE A 13 -17.26 10.64 -19.26
C ILE A 13 -17.53 10.66 -17.76
N SER A 14 -16.66 11.34 -17.01
CA SER A 14 -16.80 11.60 -15.59
C SER A 14 -17.49 12.94 -15.36
N TYR A 15 -18.59 12.94 -14.62
CA TYR A 15 -19.36 14.15 -14.36
C TYR A 15 -20.13 14.10 -13.05
N ARG A 16 -20.43 15.25 -12.48
CA ARG A 16 -21.24 15.37 -11.28
C ARG A 16 -22.72 15.55 -11.63
N ARG A 17 -23.58 14.58 -11.25
CA ARG A 17 -25.02 14.60 -11.59
C ARG A 17 -25.74 15.87 -11.14
N SER A 18 -25.39 16.40 -9.94
CA SER A 18 -26.00 17.61 -9.41
C SER A 18 -25.57 18.90 -10.11
N ASP A 19 -24.58 18.83 -11.02
CA ASP A 19 -23.93 20.00 -11.60
C ASP A 19 -24.02 20.04 -13.13
N ALA A 20 -23.63 18.95 -13.83
CA ALA A 20 -23.46 18.95 -15.28
C ALA A 20 -24.21 17.82 -16.01
N GLN A 21 -25.28 17.25 -15.45
CA GLN A 21 -25.96 16.05 -16.01
C GLN A 21 -26.50 16.26 -17.42
N SER A 22 -27.12 17.40 -17.71
CA SER A 22 -27.74 17.68 -19.02
C SER A 22 -26.67 17.83 -20.12
N ALA A 23 -25.65 18.64 -19.86
CA ALA A 23 -24.54 18.86 -20.78
C ALA A 23 -23.75 17.58 -21.02
N SER A 24 -23.47 16.79 -19.97
CA SER A 24 -22.75 15.52 -20.08
C SER A 24 -23.51 14.48 -20.91
N ARG A 25 -24.86 14.43 -20.78
CA ARG A 25 -25.67 13.53 -21.60
C ARG A 25 -25.64 13.95 -23.06
N GLN A 26 -25.81 15.23 -23.34
CA GLN A 26 -25.78 15.76 -24.72
C GLN A 26 -24.40 15.52 -25.36
N LEU A 27 -23.32 15.68 -24.59
CA LEU A 27 -21.95 15.35 -25.00
C LEU A 27 -21.80 13.85 -25.31
N ALA A 28 -22.28 12.98 -24.40
CA ALA A 28 -22.23 11.54 -24.61
C ALA A 28 -22.96 11.10 -25.88
N ASP A 29 -24.17 11.60 -26.10
CA ASP A 29 -24.96 11.27 -27.29
C ASP A 29 -24.25 11.74 -28.58
N ALA A 30 -23.65 12.92 -28.56
CA ALA A 30 -22.90 13.45 -29.68
C ALA A 30 -21.59 12.66 -29.95
N LEU A 31 -20.88 12.23 -28.94
CA LEU A 31 -19.67 11.42 -29.10
C LEU A 31 -20.01 9.98 -29.52
N LYS A 32 -21.08 9.38 -28.99
CA LYS A 32 -21.58 8.05 -29.43
C LYS A 32 -21.93 8.01 -30.92
N GLN A 33 -22.44 9.11 -31.48
CA GLN A 33 -22.70 9.21 -32.91
C GLN A 33 -21.41 9.24 -33.75
N ARG A 34 -20.28 9.74 -33.20
CA ARG A 34 -19.01 9.90 -33.92
C ARG A 34 -18.07 8.71 -33.78
N PHE A 35 -17.99 8.12 -32.59
CA PHE A 35 -17.06 7.04 -32.28
C PHE A 35 -17.71 5.66 -32.21
N GLY A 36 -19.00 5.60 -31.89
CA GLY A 36 -19.77 4.37 -31.69
C GLY A 36 -20.33 4.28 -30.26
N PRO A 37 -21.47 3.60 -30.08
CA PRO A 37 -22.12 3.48 -28.78
C PRO A 37 -21.32 2.64 -27.80
N GLU A 38 -20.48 1.71 -28.27
CA GLU A 38 -19.64 0.83 -27.46
C GLU A 38 -18.32 1.50 -27.01
N ASP A 39 -17.96 2.61 -27.68
CA ASP A 39 -16.67 3.28 -27.44
C ASP A 39 -16.79 4.48 -26.49
N VAL A 40 -18.01 4.85 -26.07
CA VAL A 40 -18.25 5.97 -25.15
C VAL A 40 -19.04 5.52 -23.94
N PHE A 41 -18.39 5.48 -22.80
CA PHE A 41 -18.99 5.12 -21.51
C PHE A 41 -19.54 6.37 -20.81
N PHE A 42 -20.84 6.34 -20.55
CA PHE A 42 -21.57 7.40 -19.90
C PHE A 42 -22.62 6.81 -18.96
N ASP A 43 -22.56 7.17 -17.69
CA ASP A 43 -23.52 6.85 -16.64
C ASP A 43 -23.53 5.37 -16.15
N THR A 44 -23.81 5.25 -14.85
CA THR A 44 -23.98 3.99 -14.11
C THR A 44 -25.20 3.14 -14.53
N ARG A 45 -26.06 3.63 -15.44
CA ARG A 45 -27.19 2.83 -15.98
C ARG A 45 -26.75 1.74 -16.95
N ASP A 46 -25.54 1.85 -17.50
CA ASP A 46 -24.95 0.82 -18.35
C ASP A 46 -24.34 -0.33 -17.53
N ILE A 47 -24.41 -0.23 -16.20
CA ILE A 47 -23.99 -1.27 -15.27
C ILE A 47 -25.16 -2.21 -15.05
N ALA A 48 -24.97 -3.51 -15.31
CA ALA A 48 -26.01 -4.52 -15.16
C ALA A 48 -26.49 -4.61 -13.69
N ALA A 49 -27.82 -4.72 -13.50
CA ALA A 49 -28.39 -4.87 -12.17
C ALA A 49 -27.82 -6.11 -11.46
N GLY A 50 -27.29 -5.93 -10.22
CA GLY A 50 -26.68 -7.00 -9.44
C GLY A 50 -25.14 -7.06 -9.49
N THR A 51 -24.50 -6.17 -10.27
CA THR A 51 -23.03 -6.03 -10.26
C THR A 51 -22.57 -5.03 -9.19
N GLU A 52 -21.37 -5.23 -8.66
CA GLU A 52 -20.73 -4.27 -7.78
C GLU A 52 -20.32 -3.03 -8.61
N TRP A 53 -21.17 -2.02 -8.62
CA TRP A 53 -21.05 -0.83 -9.46
C TRP A 53 -19.68 -0.13 -9.35
N ARG A 54 -19.05 -0.14 -8.18
CA ARG A 54 -17.70 0.45 -7.99
C ARG A 54 -16.64 -0.29 -8.80
N ARG A 55 -16.63 -1.62 -8.77
CA ARG A 55 -15.69 -2.43 -9.58
C ARG A 55 -15.89 -2.23 -11.08
N ASP A 56 -17.13 -2.15 -11.51
CA ASP A 56 -17.43 -1.93 -12.93
C ASP A 56 -16.98 -0.54 -13.39
N THR A 57 -17.20 0.50 -12.58
CA THR A 57 -16.71 1.86 -12.85
C THR A 57 -15.19 1.89 -12.94
N VAL A 58 -14.47 1.36 -11.96
CA VAL A 58 -13.00 1.29 -11.97
C VAL A 58 -12.49 0.55 -13.21
N ARG A 59 -13.06 -0.62 -13.53
CA ARG A 59 -12.67 -1.41 -14.71
C ARG A 59 -12.88 -0.64 -16.01
N ARG A 60 -13.98 0.10 -16.15
CA ARG A 60 -14.28 0.90 -17.34
C ARG A 60 -13.32 2.08 -17.49
N VAL A 61 -13.02 2.78 -16.39
CA VAL A 61 -12.01 3.86 -16.39
C VAL A 61 -10.63 3.31 -16.75
N GLN A 62 -10.24 2.15 -16.20
CA GLN A 62 -8.97 1.48 -16.51
C GLN A 62 -8.86 1.06 -17.98
N GLY A 63 -9.98 0.65 -18.59
CA GLY A 63 -10.06 0.27 -20.00
C GLY A 63 -10.18 1.44 -20.96
N SER A 64 -10.29 2.69 -20.48
CA SER A 64 -10.50 3.86 -21.31
C SER A 64 -9.17 4.52 -21.70
N ASP A 65 -9.05 4.94 -22.96
CA ASP A 65 -7.91 5.71 -23.48
C ASP A 65 -7.95 7.15 -22.98
N VAL A 66 -9.17 7.71 -22.90
CA VAL A 66 -9.42 9.10 -22.51
C VAL A 66 -10.55 9.17 -21.47
N VAL A 67 -10.35 9.99 -20.45
CA VAL A 67 -11.38 10.36 -19.47
C VAL A 67 -11.69 11.84 -19.61
N LEU A 68 -12.95 12.16 -19.94
CA LEU A 68 -13.44 13.53 -19.99
C LEU A 68 -13.96 13.92 -18.60
N ALA A 69 -13.27 14.83 -17.92
CA ALA A 69 -13.71 15.39 -16.65
C ALA A 69 -14.66 16.58 -16.94
N VAL A 70 -15.97 16.34 -16.92
CA VAL A 70 -16.94 17.41 -17.20
C VAL A 70 -17.18 18.25 -15.94
N ILE A 71 -16.82 19.52 -16.03
CA ILE A 71 -16.80 20.50 -14.96
C ILE A 71 -17.88 21.53 -15.21
N GLY A 72 -18.89 21.59 -14.35
CA GLY A 72 -19.90 22.63 -14.28
C GLY A 72 -19.59 23.66 -13.19
N PRO A 73 -20.45 24.70 -13.05
CA PRO A 73 -20.21 25.83 -12.13
C PRO A 73 -20.07 25.44 -10.66
N HIS A 74 -20.62 24.31 -10.24
CA HIS A 74 -20.61 23.84 -8.85
C HIS A 74 -19.83 22.56 -8.63
N TRP A 75 -18.98 22.18 -9.58
CA TRP A 75 -18.28 20.91 -9.60
C TRP A 75 -17.43 20.63 -8.34
N ALA A 76 -16.76 21.66 -7.82
CA ALA A 76 -15.95 21.57 -6.62
C ALA A 76 -16.70 21.99 -5.33
N ALA A 77 -17.92 22.55 -5.44
CA ALA A 77 -18.64 23.07 -4.32
C ALA A 77 -19.62 22.06 -3.70
N ALA A 78 -19.71 22.01 -2.37
CA ALA A 78 -20.76 21.28 -1.68
C ALA A 78 -22.10 22.02 -1.80
N ALA A 79 -23.17 21.32 -2.15
CA ALA A 79 -24.51 21.90 -2.15
C ALA A 79 -24.94 22.23 -0.70
N GLY A 80 -24.95 23.53 -0.35
CA GLY A 80 -25.48 24.05 0.92
C GLY A 80 -24.45 24.73 1.81
N ASP A 81 -24.88 25.80 2.43
CA ASP A 81 -24.15 26.82 3.19
C ASP A 81 -23.49 26.36 4.51
N ARG A 82 -23.34 25.03 4.74
CA ARG A 82 -22.77 24.44 5.97
C ARG A 82 -21.47 23.67 5.82
N ALA A 83 -20.90 23.60 4.63
CA ALA A 83 -19.67 22.82 4.44
C ALA A 83 -18.57 23.66 3.76
N ARG A 84 -17.66 24.21 4.53
CA ARG A 84 -16.38 24.78 4.07
C ARG A 84 -15.41 23.73 3.46
N ARG A 85 -15.89 22.51 3.18
CA ARG A 85 -15.09 21.44 2.56
C ARG A 85 -15.62 21.14 1.17
N SER A 86 -14.72 21.04 0.21
CA SER A 86 -15.01 20.59 -1.15
C SER A 86 -15.70 19.21 -1.12
N LEU A 87 -16.64 18.96 -2.03
CA LEU A 87 -17.20 17.61 -2.22
C LEU A 87 -16.11 16.59 -2.54
N LEU A 88 -15.03 17.02 -3.21
CA LEU A 88 -13.85 16.18 -3.50
C LEU A 88 -13.06 15.76 -2.26
N ASP A 89 -13.29 16.38 -1.09
CA ASP A 89 -12.65 15.97 0.17
C ASP A 89 -13.31 14.76 0.83
N ARG A 90 -14.47 14.31 0.32
CA ARG A 90 -15.20 13.12 0.81
C ARG A 90 -14.77 11.87 0.04
N ALA A 91 -13.69 11.25 0.44
CA ALA A 91 -13.09 10.12 -0.26
C ALA A 91 -14.04 8.92 -0.48
N ASP A 92 -14.95 8.65 0.45
CA ASP A 92 -15.77 7.43 0.43
C ASP A 92 -17.12 7.58 -0.29
N GLU A 93 -17.55 8.82 -0.57
CA GLU A 93 -18.88 9.11 -1.11
C GLU A 93 -18.84 9.75 -2.51
N ASP A 94 -17.69 10.20 -3.01
CA ASP A 94 -17.58 10.93 -4.27
C ASP A 94 -17.11 10.05 -5.43
N LEU A 95 -18.07 9.67 -6.28
CA LEU A 95 -17.82 8.87 -7.46
C LEU A 95 -16.86 9.54 -8.46
N VAL A 96 -17.00 10.85 -8.67
CA VAL A 96 -16.14 11.63 -9.58
C VAL A 96 -14.69 11.59 -9.09
N ARG A 97 -14.50 11.62 -7.77
CA ARG A 97 -13.18 11.46 -7.17
C ARG A 97 -12.57 10.10 -7.53
N LEU A 98 -13.31 9.01 -7.33
CA LEU A 98 -12.85 7.65 -7.64
C LEU A 98 -12.49 7.52 -9.13
N GLU A 99 -13.33 8.04 -10.02
CA GLU A 99 -13.12 7.99 -11.47
C GLU A 99 -11.83 8.70 -11.90
N LEU A 100 -11.61 9.93 -11.40
CA LEU A 100 -10.44 10.72 -11.75
C LEU A 100 -9.16 10.21 -11.11
N GLU A 101 -9.20 9.76 -9.85
CA GLU A 101 -8.05 9.10 -9.19
C GLU A 101 -7.64 7.86 -9.96
N THR A 102 -8.62 7.04 -10.37
CA THR A 102 -8.37 5.86 -11.21
C THR A 102 -7.74 6.25 -12.54
N ALA A 103 -8.27 7.28 -13.22
CA ALA A 103 -7.75 7.75 -14.49
C ALA A 103 -6.29 8.21 -14.40
N PHE A 104 -5.96 9.04 -13.42
CA PHE A 104 -4.59 9.52 -13.20
C PHE A 104 -3.63 8.38 -12.84
N THR A 105 -4.09 7.43 -12.03
CA THR A 105 -3.26 6.29 -11.58
C THR A 105 -2.92 5.34 -12.72
N HIS A 106 -3.88 5.10 -13.64
CA HIS A 106 -3.71 4.16 -14.76
C HIS A 106 -3.18 4.81 -16.03
N GLY A 107 -2.90 6.11 -15.99
CA GLY A 107 -2.30 6.83 -17.12
C GLY A 107 -3.27 7.05 -18.28
N ALA A 108 -4.59 7.03 -18.04
CA ALA A 108 -5.58 7.51 -19.00
C ALA A 108 -5.36 9.02 -19.25
N ILE A 109 -5.62 9.46 -20.48
CA ILE A 109 -5.52 10.88 -20.81
C ILE A 109 -6.75 11.58 -20.24
N VAL A 110 -6.55 12.46 -19.25
CA VAL A 110 -7.63 13.23 -18.64
C VAL A 110 -7.76 14.58 -19.37
N ILE A 111 -8.95 14.89 -19.87
CA ILE A 111 -9.25 16.17 -20.53
C ILE A 111 -10.36 16.86 -19.75
N PRO A 112 -10.10 18.04 -19.12
CA PRO A 112 -11.15 18.83 -18.51
C PRO A 112 -12.06 19.43 -19.59
N VAL A 113 -13.38 19.30 -19.40
CA VAL A 113 -14.40 19.85 -20.28
C VAL A 113 -15.29 20.79 -19.48
N LEU A 114 -15.18 22.09 -19.75
CA LEU A 114 -15.97 23.13 -19.06
C LEU A 114 -17.32 23.30 -19.75
N VAL A 115 -18.40 23.28 -18.99
CA VAL A 115 -19.78 23.45 -19.47
C VAL A 115 -20.51 24.49 -18.63
N ASP A 116 -21.58 25.05 -19.17
CA ASP A 116 -22.47 25.98 -18.48
C ASP A 116 -21.71 27.20 -17.88
N ASP A 117 -20.78 27.75 -18.67
CA ASP A 117 -19.92 28.89 -18.27
C ASP A 117 -19.05 28.63 -17.02
N ALA A 118 -18.73 27.37 -16.74
CA ALA A 118 -17.86 27.01 -15.65
C ALA A 118 -16.40 27.49 -15.86
N GLU A 119 -15.77 27.84 -14.77
CA GLU A 119 -14.32 28.15 -14.75
C GLU A 119 -13.54 26.97 -14.19
N MET A 120 -12.28 26.85 -14.61
CA MET A 120 -11.38 25.83 -14.08
C MET A 120 -11.11 26.07 -12.60
N PRO A 121 -11.30 25.10 -11.71
CA PRO A 121 -10.98 25.25 -10.31
C PRO A 121 -9.50 25.61 -10.08
N ALA A 122 -9.24 26.59 -9.19
CA ALA A 122 -7.88 26.93 -8.84
C ALA A 122 -7.14 25.73 -8.23
N ARG A 123 -5.84 25.60 -8.50
CA ARG A 123 -4.99 24.50 -8.03
C ARG A 123 -5.09 24.29 -6.52
N GLU A 124 -5.15 25.38 -5.75
CA GLU A 124 -5.22 25.38 -4.29
C GLU A 124 -6.58 24.91 -3.76
N ALA A 125 -7.63 25.01 -4.59
CA ALA A 125 -8.97 24.53 -4.27
C ALA A 125 -9.14 23.03 -4.56
N LEU A 126 -8.18 22.41 -5.25
CA LEU A 126 -8.20 20.99 -5.58
C LEU A 126 -7.40 20.17 -4.55
N PRO A 127 -7.93 19.02 -4.09
CA PRO A 127 -7.17 18.04 -3.32
C PRO A 127 -5.89 17.64 -4.06
N ARG A 128 -4.84 17.26 -3.31
CA ARG A 128 -3.53 16.93 -3.89
C ARG A 128 -3.56 16.01 -5.13
N PRO A 129 -4.37 14.92 -5.17
CA PRO A 129 -4.42 14.03 -6.34
C PRO A 129 -4.95 14.71 -7.61
N PHE A 130 -5.77 15.77 -7.48
CA PHE A 130 -6.41 16.48 -8.62
C PHE A 130 -5.68 17.74 -9.05
N ARG A 131 -4.63 18.16 -8.37
CA ARG A 131 -3.84 19.35 -8.76
C ARG A 131 -3.30 19.30 -10.18
N PRO A 132 -2.93 18.13 -10.73
CA PRO A 132 -2.57 18.04 -12.15
C PRO A 132 -3.68 18.47 -13.10
N LEU A 133 -4.96 18.31 -12.71
CA LEU A 133 -6.09 18.74 -13.52
C LEU A 133 -6.06 20.23 -13.86
N ALA A 134 -5.64 21.08 -12.89
CA ALA A 134 -5.52 22.52 -13.10
C ALA A 134 -4.38 22.94 -14.06
N GLU A 135 -3.49 22.02 -14.41
CA GLU A 135 -2.36 22.25 -15.33
C GLU A 135 -2.67 21.77 -16.74
N ILE A 136 -3.81 21.05 -16.92
CA ILE A 136 -4.24 20.52 -18.23
C ILE A 136 -5.10 21.57 -18.91
N GLN A 137 -4.84 21.78 -20.21
CA GLN A 137 -5.64 22.69 -21.01
C GLN A 137 -7.08 22.16 -21.16
N ALA A 138 -8.05 22.90 -20.64
CA ALA A 138 -9.46 22.55 -20.71
C ALA A 138 -10.06 22.84 -22.10
N GLN A 139 -11.08 22.07 -22.48
CA GLN A 139 -11.96 22.35 -23.60
C GLN A 139 -13.25 22.97 -23.07
N THR A 140 -13.74 24.05 -23.68
CA THR A 140 -14.98 24.70 -23.27
C THR A 140 -16.08 24.42 -24.30
N LEU A 141 -17.24 23.97 -23.82
CA LEU A 141 -18.42 23.75 -24.63
C LEU A 141 -19.48 24.84 -24.33
N HIS A 142 -19.69 25.77 -25.26
CA HIS A 142 -20.65 26.85 -25.09
C HIS A 142 -22.02 26.47 -25.67
N HIS A 143 -23.10 26.84 -25.02
CA HIS A 143 -24.46 26.60 -25.53
C HIS A 143 -24.70 27.18 -26.93
N THR A 144 -24.11 28.31 -27.26
CA THR A 144 -24.27 29.00 -28.53
C THR A 144 -23.48 28.40 -29.68
N SER A 145 -22.42 27.63 -29.40
CA SER A 145 -21.54 26.99 -30.39
C SER A 145 -21.35 25.50 -30.14
N TRP A 146 -22.30 24.87 -29.46
CA TRP A 146 -22.21 23.48 -28.98
C TRP A 146 -21.72 22.47 -30.01
N GLU A 147 -22.36 22.42 -31.19
CA GLU A 147 -22.00 21.46 -32.24
C GLU A 147 -20.54 21.65 -32.70
N ARG A 148 -20.14 22.91 -32.94
CA ARG A 148 -18.78 23.23 -33.36
C ARG A 148 -17.76 22.88 -32.29
N ASP A 149 -18.06 23.15 -31.00
CA ASP A 149 -17.14 22.93 -29.89
C ASP A 149 -17.01 21.41 -29.61
N VAL A 150 -18.09 20.63 -29.76
CA VAL A 150 -18.06 19.16 -29.70
C VAL A 150 -17.30 18.56 -30.91
N ASP A 151 -17.42 19.13 -32.12
CA ASP A 151 -16.64 18.69 -33.26
C ASP A 151 -15.15 18.91 -33.05
N ALA A 152 -14.76 20.06 -32.50
CA ALA A 152 -13.37 20.34 -32.17
C ALA A 152 -12.82 19.38 -31.07
N LEU A 153 -13.65 19.06 -30.08
CA LEU A 153 -13.29 18.06 -29.06
C LEU A 153 -13.15 16.68 -29.70
N ALA A 154 -14.06 16.27 -30.57
CA ALA A 154 -13.99 14.96 -31.22
C ALA A 154 -12.77 14.85 -32.16
N GLU A 155 -12.40 15.91 -32.87
CA GLU A 155 -11.15 15.97 -33.63
C GLU A 155 -9.93 15.87 -32.74
N ALA A 156 -9.92 16.57 -31.59
CA ALA A 156 -8.84 16.46 -30.61
C ALA A 156 -8.71 15.03 -30.06
N LEU A 157 -9.83 14.36 -29.74
CA LEU A 157 -9.85 12.97 -29.29
C LEU A 157 -9.30 12.03 -30.37
N ALA A 158 -9.72 12.16 -31.62
CA ALA A 158 -9.22 11.37 -32.74
C ALA A 158 -7.70 11.58 -32.95
N HIS A 159 -7.19 12.80 -32.78
CA HIS A 159 -5.78 13.12 -32.90
C HIS A 159 -4.96 12.61 -31.71
N VAL A 160 -5.52 12.60 -30.50
CA VAL A 160 -4.87 12.10 -29.30
C VAL A 160 -4.64 10.60 -29.37
N VAL A 161 -5.57 9.86 -29.99
CA VAL A 161 -5.48 8.40 -30.13
C VAL A 161 -4.83 7.98 -31.46
N ALA A 162 -4.99 8.75 -32.54
CA ALA A 162 -4.28 8.51 -33.81
C ALA A 162 -2.78 8.83 -33.74
N ARG A 163 -2.33 9.51 -32.72
CA ARG A 163 -0.90 9.51 -32.39
C ARG A 163 -0.58 8.14 -31.83
N PRO A 164 0.26 7.30 -32.53
CA PRO A 164 0.96 6.27 -31.80
C PRO A 164 1.57 7.01 -30.61
N ARG A 165 1.33 6.54 -29.38
CA ARG A 165 1.88 7.10 -28.15
C ARG A 165 3.28 7.57 -28.50
N PRO A 166 3.59 8.86 -28.58
CA PRO A 166 4.89 9.27 -29.02
C PRO A 166 5.87 8.72 -28.03
N LEU A 167 6.63 7.74 -28.45
CA LEU A 167 8.01 7.67 -28.01
C LEU A 167 8.53 9.04 -28.38
N PRO A 168 8.96 9.88 -27.44
CA PRO A 168 9.40 11.25 -27.76
C PRO A 168 10.60 11.14 -28.69
N GLU A 169 10.36 11.40 -29.99
CA GLU A 169 11.41 11.67 -30.95
C GLU A 169 11.90 13.09 -30.66
N GLY A 170 12.84 13.17 -29.72
CA GLY A 170 13.68 14.34 -29.53
C GLY A 170 14.78 14.34 -30.59
N PRO A 171 15.32 15.52 -30.96
CA PRO A 171 16.48 15.61 -31.87
C PRO A 171 17.61 14.76 -31.31
N ALA A 172 18.27 14.05 -32.22
CA ALA A 172 19.39 13.15 -31.93
C ALA A 172 20.40 13.79 -30.98
N SER A 173 20.39 13.40 -29.73
CA SER A 173 21.42 13.41 -28.68
C SER A 173 20.92 13.60 -27.25
N GLN A 174 19.62 13.47 -26.96
CA GLN A 174 19.21 13.28 -25.58
C GLN A 174 18.79 11.81 -25.42
N ARG A 175 19.66 11.03 -24.78
CA ARG A 175 19.34 9.67 -24.32
C ARG A 175 18.06 9.77 -23.49
N VAL A 176 16.95 9.15 -23.96
CA VAL A 176 15.78 8.87 -23.13
C VAL A 176 16.32 8.18 -21.89
N PRO A 177 16.10 8.70 -20.68
CA PRO A 177 16.54 7.99 -19.50
C PRO A 177 15.88 6.60 -19.53
N PRO A 178 16.64 5.52 -19.31
CA PRO A 178 16.09 4.17 -19.30
C PRO A 178 14.91 4.12 -18.35
N ALA A 179 13.86 3.38 -18.70
CA ALA A 179 12.71 3.20 -17.84
C ALA A 179 13.20 2.81 -16.43
N ARG A 180 12.83 3.60 -15.42
CA ARG A 180 13.28 3.36 -14.03
C ARG A 180 12.99 1.92 -13.65
N THR A 181 13.99 1.23 -13.14
CA THR A 181 13.84 -0.11 -12.57
C THR A 181 12.92 -0.07 -11.35
N ASP A 182 12.38 -1.22 -10.92
CA ASP A 182 11.58 -1.28 -9.70
C ASP A 182 12.38 -0.83 -8.48
N VAL A 183 13.66 -1.20 -8.41
CA VAL A 183 14.60 -0.73 -7.38
C VAL A 183 14.70 0.80 -7.34
N GLU A 184 14.88 1.45 -8.51
CA GLU A 184 14.95 2.91 -8.59
C GLU A 184 13.65 3.60 -8.18
N ARG A 185 12.50 2.99 -8.48
CA ARG A 185 11.19 3.48 -8.06
C ARG A 185 11.01 3.36 -6.54
N VAL A 186 11.27 2.17 -6.00
CA VAL A 186 11.19 1.93 -4.56
C VAL A 186 12.14 2.88 -3.82
N ALA A 187 13.38 3.05 -4.29
CA ALA A 187 14.33 4.00 -3.71
C ALA A 187 13.79 5.44 -3.71
N SER A 188 13.10 5.87 -4.79
CA SER A 188 12.46 7.19 -4.81
C SER A 188 11.44 7.33 -3.71
N TYR A 189 10.54 6.36 -3.57
CA TYR A 189 9.49 6.39 -2.57
C TYR A 189 10.02 6.24 -1.14
N VAL A 190 11.12 5.51 -0.93
CA VAL A 190 11.82 5.47 0.37
C VAL A 190 12.34 6.88 0.73
N VAL A 191 12.97 7.58 -0.23
CA VAL A 191 13.43 8.97 -0.05
C VAL A 191 12.27 9.93 0.19
N GLU A 192 11.12 9.71 -0.43
CA GLU A 192 9.88 10.48 -0.25
C GLU A 192 9.12 10.10 1.03
N ARG A 193 9.58 9.07 1.78
CA ARG A 193 8.93 8.55 3.01
C ARG A 193 7.50 8.06 2.79
N SER A 194 7.21 7.60 1.58
CA SER A 194 5.91 7.10 1.16
C SER A 194 5.86 5.58 1.05
N VAL A 195 6.87 4.85 1.57
CA VAL A 195 6.90 3.38 1.61
C VAL A 195 6.70 2.87 3.02
N VAL A 196 5.79 1.93 3.18
CA VAL A 196 5.66 1.07 4.34
C VAL A 196 6.24 -0.30 3.99
N THR A 197 7.25 -0.74 4.75
CA THR A 197 7.83 -2.06 4.56
C THR A 197 7.13 -3.07 5.45
N VAL A 198 6.71 -4.19 4.86
CA VAL A 198 6.01 -5.28 5.54
C VAL A 198 6.87 -6.54 5.51
N LEU A 199 7.23 -7.03 6.70
CA LEU A 199 8.20 -8.11 6.89
C LEU A 199 7.53 -9.42 7.29
N GLY A 200 7.77 -10.48 6.54
CA GLY A 200 7.45 -11.87 6.88
C GLY A 200 8.69 -12.66 7.30
N SER A 201 8.50 -13.87 7.77
CA SER A 201 9.56 -14.73 8.34
C SER A 201 10.65 -15.13 7.35
N GLY A 202 10.37 -15.09 6.05
CA GLY A 202 11.36 -15.38 5.01
C GLY A 202 12.58 -14.46 5.03
N VAL A 203 12.50 -13.27 5.65
CA VAL A 203 13.67 -12.39 5.82
C VAL A 203 14.73 -12.99 6.74
N ASN A 204 14.37 -13.94 7.61
CA ASN A 204 15.31 -14.66 8.48
C ASN A 204 16.19 -15.65 7.72
N ALA A 205 15.76 -16.03 6.50
CA ALA A 205 16.46 -17.02 5.65
C ALA A 205 17.40 -16.39 4.62
N VAL A 206 17.41 -15.06 4.47
CA VAL A 206 18.06 -14.35 3.35
C VAL A 206 19.57 -14.62 3.26
N ASP A 207 20.27 -14.59 4.38
CA ASP A 207 21.73 -14.71 4.41
C ASP A 207 22.21 -16.15 4.71
N ARG A 208 21.31 -17.13 4.65
CA ARG A 208 21.63 -18.52 4.94
C ARG A 208 21.90 -19.31 3.67
N GLU A 209 22.99 -20.09 3.68
CA GLU A 209 23.32 -21.02 2.60
C GLU A 209 22.61 -22.38 2.74
N ALA A 210 22.17 -22.72 3.96
CA ALA A 210 21.54 -23.99 4.27
C ALA A 210 20.21 -23.79 5.01
N PRO A 211 19.27 -24.76 4.95
CA PRO A 211 18.06 -24.76 5.75
C PRO A 211 18.35 -24.65 7.24
N TRP A 212 17.47 -24.00 7.96
CA TRP A 212 17.61 -23.82 9.41
C TRP A 212 17.61 -25.16 10.15
N GLN A 213 18.47 -25.24 11.16
CA GLN A 213 18.52 -26.35 12.11
C GLN A 213 18.53 -25.78 13.55
N HIS A 214 17.89 -26.49 14.46
CA HIS A 214 17.94 -26.12 15.87
C HIS A 214 19.39 -26.04 16.35
N GLY A 215 19.75 -24.93 16.98
CA GLY A 215 21.12 -24.69 17.44
C GLY A 215 22.06 -24.08 16.39
N SER A 216 21.60 -23.77 15.18
CA SER A 216 22.44 -23.18 14.11
C SER A 216 22.83 -21.71 14.36
N GLY A 217 22.38 -21.06 15.43
CA GLY A 217 22.64 -19.65 15.69
C GLY A 217 21.90 -18.70 14.74
N SER A 218 20.88 -19.20 14.02
CA SER A 218 20.01 -18.43 13.14
C SER A 218 18.53 -18.61 13.52
N LEU A 219 17.66 -17.77 12.98
CA LEU A 219 16.20 -17.86 13.20
C LEU A 219 15.53 -18.66 12.07
N PRO A 220 14.49 -19.46 12.38
CA PRO A 220 13.72 -20.17 11.38
C PRO A 220 12.80 -19.23 10.60
N ASP A 221 12.41 -19.63 9.39
CA ASP A 221 11.20 -19.16 8.77
C ASP A 221 9.96 -19.94 9.29
N THR A 222 8.76 -19.53 8.88
CA THR A 222 7.50 -20.16 9.32
C THR A 222 7.45 -21.65 9.00
N TRP A 223 7.97 -22.05 7.86
CA TRP A 223 7.97 -23.44 7.41
C TRP A 223 8.91 -24.32 8.22
N GLU A 224 10.12 -23.82 8.44
CA GLU A 224 11.14 -24.51 9.21
C GLU A 224 10.69 -24.66 10.67
N LEU A 225 10.04 -23.62 11.20
CA LEU A 225 9.44 -23.66 12.54
C LEU A 225 8.33 -24.71 12.62
N ALA A 226 7.40 -24.73 11.66
CA ALA A 226 6.31 -25.70 11.62
C ALA A 226 6.86 -27.15 11.57
N ARG A 227 7.82 -27.41 10.70
CA ARG A 227 8.46 -28.74 10.59
C ARG A 227 9.21 -29.14 11.84
N HIS A 228 9.90 -28.19 12.48
CA HIS A 228 10.61 -28.46 13.74
C HIS A 228 9.64 -28.85 14.85
N LEU A 229 8.57 -28.08 15.06
CA LEU A 229 7.54 -28.38 16.04
C LEU A 229 6.85 -29.72 15.74
N SER A 230 6.54 -29.99 14.48
CA SER A 230 5.92 -31.26 14.04
C SER A 230 6.78 -32.48 14.41
N ARG A 231 8.10 -32.38 14.26
CA ARG A 231 9.06 -33.44 14.65
C ARG A 231 9.23 -33.52 16.16
N GLN A 232 9.37 -32.40 16.84
CA GLN A 232 9.59 -32.35 18.28
C GLN A 232 8.42 -32.95 19.05
N PHE A 233 7.19 -32.65 18.62
CA PHE A 233 5.96 -33.14 19.24
C PHE A 233 5.36 -34.37 18.55
N GLN A 234 6.12 -35.05 17.68
CA GLN A 234 5.79 -36.31 17.01
C GLN A 234 4.41 -36.30 16.33
N ILE A 235 4.07 -35.19 15.68
CA ILE A 235 2.84 -35.07 14.91
C ILE A 235 2.95 -35.95 13.67
N GLY A 236 2.05 -36.92 13.52
CA GLY A 236 2.17 -38.06 12.60
C GLY A 236 2.14 -37.73 11.10
N SER A 237 1.99 -36.47 10.71
CA SER A 237 2.15 -35.99 9.35
C SER A 237 3.02 -34.72 9.37
N GLU A 238 4.14 -34.72 8.63
CA GLU A 238 4.85 -33.46 8.41
C GLU A 238 3.95 -32.50 7.68
N THR A 239 3.58 -31.40 8.33
CA THR A 239 2.82 -30.30 7.74
C THR A 239 3.63 -29.02 7.85
N ASP A 240 3.50 -28.20 6.85
CA ASP A 240 4.17 -26.89 6.72
C ASP A 240 3.30 -25.76 7.31
N ASP A 241 2.09 -26.08 7.78
CA ASP A 241 1.14 -25.13 8.35
C ASP A 241 1.40 -24.92 9.85
N LEU A 242 2.05 -23.79 10.16
CA LEU A 242 2.41 -23.45 11.54
C LEU A 242 1.16 -23.29 12.42
N ALA A 243 0.07 -22.72 11.92
CA ALA A 243 -1.12 -22.49 12.72
C ALA A 243 -1.75 -23.82 13.17
N ARG A 244 -1.81 -24.78 12.24
CA ARG A 244 -2.33 -26.12 12.51
C ARG A 244 -1.42 -26.92 13.45
N VAL A 245 -0.09 -26.86 13.24
CA VAL A 245 0.88 -27.51 14.13
C VAL A 245 0.78 -26.92 15.54
N ALA A 246 0.77 -25.59 15.66
CA ALA A 246 0.67 -24.89 16.93
C ALA A 246 -0.67 -25.19 17.63
N GLN A 247 -1.77 -25.30 16.88
CA GLN A 247 -3.06 -25.72 17.43
C GLN A 247 -2.98 -27.11 18.04
N HIS A 248 -2.38 -28.07 17.33
CA HIS A 248 -2.21 -29.43 17.85
C HIS A 248 -1.37 -29.44 19.12
N VAL A 249 -0.21 -28.77 19.13
CA VAL A 249 0.67 -28.68 20.33
C VAL A 249 -0.05 -28.00 21.49
N SER A 250 -0.81 -26.95 21.23
CA SER A 250 -1.59 -26.26 22.25
C SER A 250 -2.65 -27.16 22.91
N LEU A 251 -3.26 -28.06 22.13
CA LEU A 251 -4.28 -29.00 22.61
C LEU A 251 -3.65 -30.21 23.36
N SER A 252 -2.50 -30.70 22.91
CA SER A 252 -1.85 -31.88 23.50
C SER A 252 -0.97 -31.58 24.72
N GLU A 253 -0.17 -30.51 24.63
CA GLU A 253 0.83 -30.16 25.65
C GLU A 253 0.44 -28.92 26.46
N GLY A 254 -0.53 -28.15 25.95
CA GLY A 254 -0.99 -26.90 26.55
C GLY A 254 -0.30 -25.66 26.00
N ARG A 255 -1.03 -24.53 26.05
CA ARG A 255 -0.58 -23.26 25.51
C ARG A 255 0.71 -22.74 26.14
N VAL A 256 0.90 -22.96 27.43
CA VAL A 256 2.11 -22.48 28.15
C VAL A 256 3.36 -23.13 27.61
N ASP A 257 3.31 -24.45 27.32
CA ASP A 257 4.45 -25.18 26.78
C ASP A 257 4.73 -24.81 25.33
N LEU A 258 3.70 -24.61 24.52
CA LEU A 258 3.83 -24.06 23.17
C LEU A 258 4.54 -22.68 23.20
N CYS A 259 4.04 -21.74 23.99
CA CYS A 259 4.61 -20.40 24.06
C CYS A 259 6.05 -20.40 24.59
N ARG A 260 6.36 -21.25 25.58
CA ARG A 260 7.74 -21.44 26.06
C ARG A 260 8.66 -21.93 24.94
N THR A 261 8.23 -22.96 24.22
CA THR A 261 8.98 -23.51 23.08
C THR A 261 9.22 -22.47 21.98
N LEU A 262 8.18 -21.73 21.61
CA LEU A 262 8.30 -20.65 20.62
C LEU A 262 9.30 -19.57 21.07
N ARG A 263 9.23 -19.14 22.30
CA ARG A 263 10.17 -18.16 22.86
C ARG A 263 11.61 -18.69 22.82
N GLU A 264 11.85 -19.94 23.22
CA GLU A 264 13.17 -20.57 23.19
C GLU A 264 13.73 -20.71 21.77
N LEU A 265 12.88 -20.84 20.76
CA LEU A 265 13.27 -20.97 19.36
C LEU A 265 13.49 -19.61 18.66
N LEU A 266 12.73 -18.58 19.04
CA LEU A 266 12.62 -17.33 18.32
C LEU A 266 13.34 -16.15 18.99
N ILE A 267 13.48 -16.16 20.33
CA ILE A 267 14.16 -15.10 21.04
C ILE A 267 15.57 -15.57 21.38
N LYS A 268 16.46 -15.40 20.41
CA LYS A 268 17.83 -15.89 20.45
C LYS A 268 18.83 -14.73 20.40
N PRO A 269 19.46 -14.35 21.53
CA PRO A 269 20.45 -13.28 21.54
C PRO A 269 21.64 -13.54 20.62
N GLU A 270 22.00 -14.79 20.40
CA GLU A 270 23.08 -15.22 19.52
C GLU A 270 22.75 -15.20 18.02
N ALA A 271 21.47 -15.21 17.65
CA ALA A 271 21.08 -15.20 16.24
C ALA A 271 21.25 -13.80 15.65
N ALA A 272 22.14 -13.64 14.68
CA ALA A 272 22.35 -12.35 14.03
C ALA A 272 21.11 -11.91 13.24
N PRO A 273 20.72 -10.62 13.29
CA PRO A 273 19.77 -10.05 12.33
C PRO A 273 20.26 -10.22 10.90
N SER A 274 19.35 -10.47 9.95
CA SER A 274 19.72 -10.59 8.54
C SER A 274 20.11 -9.24 7.92
N SER A 275 20.69 -9.29 6.71
CA SER A 275 21.04 -8.09 5.93
C SER A 275 19.83 -7.16 5.70
N VAL A 276 18.62 -7.73 5.59
CA VAL A 276 17.36 -6.97 5.47
C VAL A 276 17.10 -6.14 6.72
N HIS A 277 17.19 -6.73 7.90
CA HIS A 277 17.02 -6.02 9.17
C HIS A 277 18.07 -4.92 9.33
N GLY A 278 19.33 -5.24 9.02
CA GLY A 278 20.42 -4.28 9.06
C GLY A 278 20.25 -3.13 8.08
N TYR A 279 19.73 -3.38 6.88
CA TYR A 279 19.40 -2.34 5.90
C TYR A 279 18.34 -1.39 6.47
N LEU A 280 17.21 -1.92 6.93
CA LEU A 280 16.11 -1.11 7.45
C LEU A 280 16.54 -0.26 8.66
N ALA A 281 17.36 -0.79 9.54
CA ALA A 281 17.88 -0.05 10.69
C ALA A 281 18.81 1.11 10.28
N ARG A 282 19.49 1.03 9.11
CA ARG A 282 20.37 2.11 8.61
C ARG A 282 19.65 3.17 7.77
N VAL A 283 18.46 2.87 7.22
CA VAL A 283 17.73 3.81 6.35
C VAL A 283 17.47 5.16 7.03
N PRO A 284 17.05 5.27 8.32
CA PRO A 284 16.81 6.55 8.95
C PRO A 284 18.05 7.45 8.96
N ALA A 285 19.20 6.92 9.35
CA ALA A 285 20.45 7.67 9.37
C ALA A 285 20.84 8.16 7.98
N ARG A 286 20.70 7.31 6.94
CA ARG A 286 20.97 7.67 5.57
C ARG A 286 20.05 8.76 5.01
N LEU A 287 18.76 8.73 5.36
CA LEU A 287 17.85 9.80 4.95
C LEU A 287 18.18 11.13 5.60
N ARG A 288 18.63 11.12 6.86
CA ARG A 288 19.14 12.33 7.53
C ARG A 288 20.40 12.92 6.86
N GLU A 289 21.29 12.08 6.32
CA GLU A 289 22.43 12.54 5.50
C GLU A 289 21.98 13.30 4.24
N LEU A 290 20.79 13.00 3.69
CA LEU A 290 20.13 13.77 2.61
C LEU A 290 19.46 15.07 3.10
N GLY A 291 19.60 15.44 4.37
CA GLY A 291 18.91 16.57 4.98
C GLY A 291 17.38 16.35 5.09
N ARG A 292 16.93 15.08 5.09
CA ARG A 292 15.54 14.70 5.25
C ARG A 292 15.31 14.05 6.62
N GLU A 293 14.16 14.27 7.20
CA GLU A 293 13.71 13.47 8.35
C GLU A 293 13.60 12.00 7.91
N GLY A 294 14.20 11.10 8.66
CA GLY A 294 14.54 9.77 8.17
C GLY A 294 13.81 8.61 8.81
N TYR A 295 12.57 8.78 9.28
CA TYR A 295 11.86 7.74 10.02
C TYR A 295 10.94 6.91 9.13
N GLN A 296 10.65 5.65 9.55
CA GLN A 296 9.91 4.66 8.79
C GLN A 296 8.74 4.10 9.59
N LEU A 297 7.67 3.71 8.89
CA LEU A 297 6.66 2.80 9.43
C LEU A 297 6.98 1.39 8.91
N LEU A 298 7.31 0.49 9.82
CA LEU A 298 7.63 -0.91 9.55
C LEU A 298 6.55 -1.80 10.15
N ILE A 299 6.09 -2.77 9.40
CA ILE A 299 5.09 -3.74 9.86
C ILE A 299 5.69 -5.12 9.79
N THR A 300 5.45 -5.94 10.80
CA THR A 300 5.89 -7.33 10.78
C THR A 300 4.86 -8.27 11.39
N THR A 301 4.79 -9.47 10.83
CA THR A 301 4.09 -10.61 11.43
C THR A 301 5.04 -11.54 12.16
N ASN A 302 6.35 -11.24 12.18
CA ASN A 302 7.36 -12.05 12.83
C ASN A 302 7.26 -11.94 14.35
N TYR A 303 7.49 -13.06 15.00
CA TYR A 303 7.46 -13.16 16.46
C TYR A 303 8.81 -12.86 17.12
N ASP A 304 9.90 -12.98 16.34
CA ASP A 304 11.27 -12.72 16.82
C ASP A 304 11.55 -11.24 17.06
N ASN A 305 12.71 -10.94 17.61
CA ASN A 305 13.19 -9.58 17.89
C ASN A 305 14.40 -9.18 17.04
N ALA A 306 14.58 -9.79 15.87
CA ALA A 306 15.73 -9.51 15.02
C ALA A 306 15.74 -8.07 14.48
N LEU A 307 14.57 -7.53 14.15
CA LEU A 307 14.43 -6.15 13.69
C LEU A 307 14.81 -5.16 14.79
N GLU A 308 14.26 -5.33 15.98
CA GLU A 308 14.55 -4.51 17.17
C GLU A 308 16.05 -4.53 17.48
N ARG A 309 16.68 -5.70 17.48
CA ARG A 309 18.12 -5.85 17.70
C ARG A 309 18.98 -5.19 16.63
N ALA A 310 18.51 -5.15 15.39
CA ALA A 310 19.21 -4.42 14.33
C ALA A 310 19.19 -2.92 14.57
N PHE A 311 18.06 -2.36 15.04
CA PHE A 311 17.95 -0.95 15.43
C PHE A 311 18.80 -0.63 16.68
N ASP A 312 18.76 -1.48 17.70
CA ASP A 312 19.59 -1.36 18.91
C ASP A 312 21.09 -1.36 18.57
N ALA A 313 21.51 -2.22 17.63
CA ALA A 313 22.93 -2.35 17.24
C ALA A 313 23.49 -1.08 16.57
N VAL A 314 22.65 -0.28 15.92
CA VAL A 314 23.04 1.00 15.29
C VAL A 314 22.59 2.22 16.10
N HIS A 315 22.02 2.01 17.28
CA HIS A 315 21.51 3.05 18.19
C HIS A 315 20.46 3.96 17.51
N GLU A 316 19.67 3.41 16.60
CA GLU A 316 18.59 4.16 15.94
C GLU A 316 17.30 4.09 16.78
N PRO A 317 16.69 5.23 17.15
CA PRO A 317 15.50 5.23 17.99
C PRO A 317 14.25 4.71 17.26
N TYR A 318 13.43 3.94 17.97
CA TYR A 318 12.16 3.41 17.45
C TYR A 318 11.15 3.21 18.57
N ASP A 319 9.88 3.16 18.21
CA ASP A 319 8.79 2.78 19.10
C ASP A 319 8.15 1.48 18.61
N LEU A 320 7.72 0.63 19.55
CA LEU A 320 6.99 -0.59 19.23
C LEU A 320 5.48 -0.41 19.43
N VAL A 321 4.69 -0.94 18.50
CA VAL A 321 3.24 -1.10 18.63
C VAL A 321 2.93 -2.58 18.47
N VAL A 322 2.60 -3.26 19.57
CA VAL A 322 2.51 -4.72 19.64
C VAL A 322 1.09 -5.16 19.92
N PHE A 323 0.55 -6.06 19.10
CA PHE A 323 -0.76 -6.68 19.36
C PHE A 323 -0.69 -7.64 20.54
N ILE A 324 -1.68 -7.59 21.42
CA ILE A 324 -1.81 -8.46 22.60
C ILE A 324 -2.77 -9.61 22.28
N ALA A 325 -2.22 -10.82 22.17
CA ALA A 325 -2.98 -12.04 21.87
C ALA A 325 -3.78 -12.54 23.09
N THR A 326 -3.24 -12.40 24.30
CA THR A 326 -3.81 -13.01 25.51
C THR A 326 -3.75 -12.09 26.73
N GLY A 327 -4.56 -12.38 27.75
CA GLY A 327 -4.55 -11.65 29.03
C GLY A 327 -5.47 -10.43 29.06
N ARG A 328 -5.22 -9.55 30.04
CA ARG A 328 -6.12 -8.42 30.39
C ARG A 328 -6.37 -7.46 29.22
N HIS A 329 -5.42 -7.30 28.32
CA HIS A 329 -5.51 -6.39 27.18
C HIS A 329 -5.59 -7.13 25.84
N SER A 330 -6.01 -8.40 25.86
CA SER A 330 -6.19 -9.20 24.64
C SER A 330 -7.07 -8.48 23.62
N GLY A 331 -6.67 -8.56 22.37
CA GLY A 331 -7.39 -7.92 21.28
C GLY A 331 -7.06 -6.44 21.07
N ARG A 332 -6.05 -5.89 21.73
CA ARG A 332 -5.61 -4.49 21.63
C ARG A 332 -4.15 -4.39 21.31
N PHE A 333 -3.74 -3.22 20.85
CA PHE A 333 -2.33 -2.89 20.73
C PHE A 333 -1.80 -2.21 22.01
N VAL A 334 -0.52 -2.36 22.22
CA VAL A 334 0.25 -1.67 23.26
C VAL A 334 1.36 -0.90 22.58
N HIS A 335 1.52 0.35 22.92
CA HIS A 335 2.63 1.21 22.51
C HIS A 335 3.75 1.13 23.56
N ILE A 336 4.98 0.93 23.11
CA ILE A 336 6.20 0.83 23.91
C ILE A 336 7.24 1.77 23.29
N PRO A 337 7.62 2.88 23.94
CA PRO A 337 8.70 3.75 23.50
C PRO A 337 10.05 3.07 23.74
N TRP A 338 10.45 2.16 22.85
CA TRP A 338 11.57 1.24 23.06
C TRP A 338 12.93 1.90 23.07
N TRP A 339 13.08 3.01 22.34
CA TRP A 339 14.33 3.74 22.24
C TRP A 339 14.79 4.38 23.57
N ASP A 340 13.86 4.64 24.51
CA ASP A 340 14.16 5.24 25.81
C ASP A 340 14.08 4.20 26.92
N PRO A 341 15.24 3.71 27.45
CA PRO A 341 15.27 2.72 28.54
C PRO A 341 14.59 3.18 29.81
N GLU A 342 14.52 4.49 30.07
CA GLU A 342 13.93 5.05 31.28
C GLU A 342 12.40 5.16 31.19
N SER A 343 11.86 5.26 29.94
CA SER A 343 10.42 5.41 29.69
C SER A 343 9.80 4.21 28.98
N ARG A 344 10.39 3.04 29.01
CA ARG A 344 9.84 1.75 28.49
C ARG A 344 8.55 1.34 29.20
N ASP A 345 7.67 2.30 29.43
CA ASP A 345 6.39 2.06 30.08
C ASP A 345 5.35 1.73 29.00
N ALA A 346 4.99 0.45 28.91
CA ALA A 346 4.03 -0.02 27.93
C ALA A 346 2.65 0.61 28.19
N ARG A 347 2.07 1.24 27.17
CA ARG A 347 0.80 1.96 27.24
C ARG A 347 -0.26 1.24 26.41
N PRO A 348 -1.33 0.68 27.03
CA PRO A 348 -2.40 0.06 26.27
C PRO A 348 -3.15 1.10 25.44
N ILE A 349 -3.32 0.81 24.15
CA ILE A 349 -4.13 1.63 23.25
C ILE A 349 -5.58 1.23 23.44
N THR A 350 -6.28 1.92 24.33
CA THR A 350 -7.68 1.61 24.68
C THR A 350 -8.68 2.30 23.76
N MET A 351 -8.33 3.48 23.27
CA MET A 351 -9.12 4.28 22.32
C MET A 351 -8.24 4.66 21.12
N PRO A 352 -8.17 3.79 20.10
CA PRO A 352 -7.24 3.99 18.96
C PRO A 352 -7.45 5.31 18.21
N ASN A 353 -8.69 5.77 18.09
CA ASN A 353 -9.03 7.03 17.40
C ASN A 353 -8.62 8.29 18.16
N GLU A 354 -8.36 8.18 19.46
CA GLU A 354 -7.98 9.28 20.33
C GLU A 354 -6.55 9.16 20.85
N TYR A 355 -5.82 8.14 20.40
CA TYR A 355 -4.46 7.88 20.86
C TYR A 355 -3.47 8.82 20.16
N VAL A 356 -2.82 9.68 20.93
CA VAL A 356 -1.94 10.75 20.42
C VAL A 356 -0.45 10.58 20.80
N ASP A 357 -0.11 9.56 21.60
CA ASP A 357 1.26 9.39 22.09
C ASP A 357 2.22 8.74 21.09
N LEU A 358 1.75 8.38 19.90
CA LEU A 358 2.63 7.88 18.84
C LEU A 358 3.47 9.02 18.27
N PRO A 359 4.72 8.73 17.86
CA PRO A 359 5.60 9.72 17.25
C PRO A 359 5.22 9.98 15.78
N ILE A 360 3.96 10.32 15.55
CA ILE A 360 3.37 10.62 14.24
C ILE A 360 2.54 11.90 14.42
N ASP A 361 2.87 12.95 13.69
CA ASP A 361 2.15 14.21 13.76
C ASP A 361 0.78 14.16 13.02
N GLU A 362 0.03 15.28 13.06
CA GLU A 362 -1.29 15.40 12.42
C GLU A 362 -1.23 15.26 10.89
N ASP A 363 -0.09 15.55 10.28
CA ASP A 363 0.16 15.42 8.84
C ASP A 363 0.67 14.01 8.44
N GLY A 364 0.77 13.08 9.39
CA GLY A 364 1.26 11.72 9.19
C GLY A 364 2.79 11.64 9.02
N VAL A 365 3.52 12.66 9.45
CA VAL A 365 4.98 12.67 9.46
C VAL A 365 5.48 11.97 10.72
N LEU A 366 6.39 11.02 10.53
CA LEU A 366 7.01 10.27 11.62
C LEU A 366 8.12 11.10 12.27
N GLU A 367 8.07 11.24 13.57
CA GLU A 367 9.14 11.83 14.39
C GLU A 367 10.17 10.80 14.88
N ARG A 368 9.80 9.53 14.83
CA ARG A 368 10.64 8.34 15.07
C ARG A 368 10.13 7.16 14.25
N THR A 369 10.98 6.15 14.06
CA THR A 369 10.55 4.89 13.44
C THR A 369 9.53 4.19 14.33
N VAL A 370 8.44 3.70 13.72
CA VAL A 370 7.42 2.89 14.41
C VAL A 370 7.45 1.48 13.82
N ILE A 371 7.64 0.48 14.68
CA ILE A 371 7.59 -0.93 14.34
C ILE A 371 6.28 -1.52 14.86
N VAL A 372 5.42 -1.98 13.96
CA VAL A 372 4.12 -2.58 14.30
C VAL A 372 4.22 -4.10 14.20
N LYS A 373 4.03 -4.80 15.33
CA LYS A 373 4.01 -6.27 15.40
C LYS A 373 2.57 -6.75 15.45
N LEU A 374 2.06 -7.21 14.32
CA LEU A 374 0.64 -7.55 14.13
C LEU A 374 0.22 -8.83 14.87
N HIS A 375 1.12 -9.79 15.01
CA HIS A 375 0.84 -11.09 15.61
C HIS A 375 1.51 -11.28 16.95
N GLY A 376 1.80 -10.16 17.63
CA GLY A 376 2.51 -10.20 18.89
C GLY A 376 4.00 -10.41 18.70
N GLY A 377 4.61 -11.16 19.60
CA GLY A 377 6.03 -11.41 19.70
C GLY A 377 6.44 -11.32 21.17
N ALA A 378 7.54 -11.94 21.52
CA ALA A 378 8.04 -11.88 22.90
C ALA A 378 8.78 -10.58 23.15
N ALA A 379 8.33 -9.82 24.16
CA ALA A 379 9.03 -8.67 24.71
C ALA A 379 9.10 -8.81 26.23
N ASP A 380 10.29 -8.74 26.81
CA ASP A 380 10.47 -8.80 28.27
C ASP A 380 10.53 -7.37 28.81
N LEU A 381 9.41 -6.85 29.26
CA LEU A 381 9.28 -5.56 29.92
C LEU A 381 9.24 -5.68 31.45
N GLY A 382 9.65 -6.84 31.97
CA GLY A 382 9.64 -7.11 33.42
C GLY A 382 8.27 -7.49 33.98
N PRO A 383 8.12 -7.49 35.30
CA PRO A 383 6.96 -8.08 35.99
C PRO A 383 5.63 -7.34 35.76
N GLY A 384 5.66 -6.10 35.32
CA GLY A 384 4.45 -5.30 35.04
C GLY A 384 3.68 -5.78 33.78
N TRP A 385 4.36 -6.47 32.85
CA TRP A 385 3.82 -6.90 31.57
C TRP A 385 4.15 -8.36 31.23
N PRO A 386 3.81 -9.33 32.11
CA PRO A 386 4.15 -10.74 31.88
C PRO A 386 3.51 -11.32 30.61
N GLN A 387 2.36 -10.79 30.18
CA GLN A 387 1.67 -11.22 28.97
C GLN A 387 2.45 -10.93 27.68
N LEU A 388 3.37 -9.96 27.65
CA LEU A 388 4.20 -9.68 26.49
C LEU A 388 5.33 -10.69 26.29
N ARG A 389 5.66 -11.44 27.34
CA ARG A 389 6.72 -12.43 27.30
C ARG A 389 6.36 -13.65 26.43
N ASP A 390 5.07 -14.05 26.43
CA ASP A 390 4.54 -15.22 25.75
C ASP A 390 3.35 -14.83 24.84
N ASN A 391 3.54 -13.78 24.06
CA ASN A 391 2.50 -13.09 23.31
C ASN A 391 2.54 -13.49 21.81
N PHE A 392 1.86 -14.57 21.45
CA PHE A 392 1.87 -15.11 20.08
C PHE A 392 0.45 -15.34 19.56
N VAL A 393 0.13 -14.79 18.39
CA VAL A 393 -1.02 -15.17 17.55
C VAL A 393 -0.53 -16.25 16.61
N VAL A 394 -0.65 -17.52 16.98
CA VAL A 394 0.03 -18.61 16.25
C VAL A 394 -0.86 -19.82 16.01
N THR A 395 -1.89 -20.07 16.83
CA THR A 395 -2.83 -21.19 16.65
C THR A 395 -3.99 -20.83 15.71
N GLU A 396 -4.68 -21.83 15.15
CA GLU A 396 -5.91 -21.60 14.37
C GLU A 396 -6.94 -20.82 15.19
N ASP A 397 -7.11 -21.16 16.47
CA ASP A 397 -8.02 -20.45 17.38
C ASP A 397 -7.60 -18.99 17.60
N ASP A 398 -6.29 -18.70 17.68
CA ASP A 398 -5.79 -17.33 17.77
C ASP A 398 -6.16 -16.52 16.50
N TYR A 399 -6.01 -17.11 15.31
CA TYR A 399 -6.37 -16.44 14.06
C TYR A 399 -7.88 -16.23 13.94
N ILE A 400 -8.69 -17.20 14.35
CA ILE A 400 -10.15 -17.05 14.42
C ILE A 400 -10.50 -15.89 15.38
N GLY A 401 -9.91 -15.89 16.57
CA GLY A 401 -10.09 -14.81 17.54
C GLY A 401 -9.66 -13.45 17.00
N TYR A 402 -8.50 -13.40 16.31
CA TYR A 402 -7.99 -12.20 15.68
C TYR A 402 -8.91 -11.69 14.55
N LEU A 403 -9.50 -12.58 13.74
CA LEU A 403 -10.42 -12.23 12.65
C LEU A 403 -11.81 -11.80 13.13
N THR A 404 -12.30 -12.37 14.22
CA THR A 404 -13.65 -12.09 14.74
C THR A 404 -13.72 -10.88 15.66
N GLN A 405 -12.58 -10.34 16.07
CA GLN A 405 -12.53 -9.11 16.84
C GLN A 405 -12.94 -7.90 15.99
N SER A 406 -13.22 -6.77 16.64
CA SER A 406 -13.68 -5.53 16.02
C SER A 406 -12.92 -5.13 14.75
N PRO A 407 -13.52 -4.32 13.86
CA PRO A 407 -12.85 -3.80 12.66
C PRO A 407 -11.48 -3.22 12.97
N VAL A 408 -10.54 -3.31 12.04
CA VAL A 408 -9.14 -2.85 12.22
C VAL A 408 -9.08 -1.38 12.60
N GLU A 409 -10.00 -0.58 12.07
CA GLU A 409 -10.14 0.86 12.38
C GLU A 409 -10.40 1.11 13.86
N SER A 410 -10.93 0.13 14.57
CA SER A 410 -11.14 0.19 16.03
C SER A 410 -10.01 -0.43 16.86
N LEU A 411 -8.97 -0.98 16.21
CA LEU A 411 -7.85 -1.63 16.86
C LEU A 411 -6.53 -0.87 16.68
N ILE A 412 -6.27 -0.40 15.45
CA ILE A 412 -5.04 0.31 15.08
C ILE A 412 -5.27 1.82 15.24
N PRO A 413 -4.33 2.57 15.83
CA PRO A 413 -4.41 4.02 15.90
C PRO A 413 -4.65 4.68 14.53
N LEU A 414 -5.54 5.68 14.52
CA LEU A 414 -5.95 6.37 13.30
C LEU A 414 -4.76 6.96 12.53
N GLN A 415 -3.75 7.46 13.23
CA GLN A 415 -2.51 7.96 12.62
C GLN A 415 -1.78 6.90 11.80
N ILE A 416 -1.68 5.65 12.31
CA ILE A 416 -1.09 4.53 11.56
C ILE A 416 -1.97 4.18 10.37
N LEU A 417 -3.30 4.08 10.54
CA LEU A 417 -4.22 3.76 9.45
C LEU A 417 -4.16 4.79 8.32
N ASN A 418 -4.14 6.08 8.64
CA ASN A 418 -3.99 7.14 7.64
C ASN A 418 -2.66 7.00 6.89
N LYS A 419 -1.57 6.74 7.61
CA LYS A 419 -0.26 6.51 6.99
C LYS A 419 -0.26 5.30 6.05
N LEU A 420 -0.95 4.22 6.42
CA LEU A 420 -1.07 3.03 5.58
C LEU A 420 -1.85 3.32 4.28
N ARG A 421 -2.93 4.09 4.36
CA ARG A 421 -3.76 4.42 3.19
C ARG A 421 -3.02 5.27 2.15
N ASP A 422 -2.12 6.14 2.61
CA ASP A 422 -1.39 7.07 1.75
C ASP A 422 0.00 6.55 1.32
N SER A 423 0.33 5.29 1.61
CA SER A 423 1.67 4.74 1.38
C SER A 423 1.70 3.66 0.30
N HIS A 424 2.86 3.54 -0.34
CA HIS A 424 3.25 2.38 -1.13
C HIS A 424 3.70 1.26 -0.19
N PHE A 425 3.55 0.00 -0.61
CA PHE A 425 3.98 -1.13 0.20
C PHE A 425 5.12 -1.90 -0.44
N LEU A 426 6.06 -2.32 0.39
CA LEU A 426 7.14 -3.22 0.04
C LEU A 426 7.07 -4.47 0.93
N PHE A 427 6.61 -5.58 0.37
CA PHE A 427 6.51 -6.87 1.05
C PHE A 427 7.82 -7.66 0.86
N LEU A 428 8.44 -8.05 1.97
CA LEU A 428 9.69 -8.78 2.00
C LEU A 428 9.56 -10.05 2.82
N GLY A 429 9.97 -11.19 2.25
CA GLY A 429 9.98 -12.46 2.94
C GLY A 429 8.59 -13.06 3.23
N TYR A 430 7.60 -12.69 2.44
CA TYR A 430 6.26 -13.27 2.50
C TYR A 430 6.07 -14.33 1.42
N ARG A 431 5.30 -15.36 1.78
CA ARG A 431 4.64 -16.25 0.84
C ARG A 431 3.14 -16.13 1.02
N MET A 432 2.37 -16.05 -0.05
CA MET A 432 0.91 -15.89 0.01
C MET A 432 0.17 -17.08 0.62
N ARG A 433 0.88 -18.16 0.90
CA ARG A 433 0.36 -19.29 1.69
C ARG A 433 0.24 -18.96 3.18
N ASP A 434 0.95 -17.93 3.65
CA ASP A 434 0.89 -17.52 5.05
C ASP A 434 -0.46 -16.88 5.36
N TRP A 435 -1.25 -17.51 6.21
CA TRP A 435 -2.51 -16.97 6.71
C TRP A 435 -2.36 -15.59 7.32
N SER A 436 -1.24 -15.34 7.95
CA SER A 436 -0.89 -14.09 8.61
C SER A 436 -0.98 -12.88 7.67
N LEU A 437 -0.39 -13.00 6.47
CA LEU A 437 -0.44 -11.94 5.47
C LEU A 437 -1.86 -11.77 4.92
N ARG A 438 -2.54 -12.86 4.58
CA ARG A 438 -3.91 -12.81 4.05
C ARG A 438 -4.88 -12.15 5.02
N VAL A 439 -4.75 -12.46 6.31
CA VAL A 439 -5.52 -11.82 7.38
C VAL A 439 -5.21 -10.32 7.48
N PHE A 440 -3.93 -9.96 7.40
CA PHE A 440 -3.52 -8.56 7.42
C PHE A 440 -4.08 -7.79 6.21
N LEU A 441 -3.88 -8.31 5.00
CA LEU A 441 -4.39 -7.69 3.77
C LEU A 441 -5.91 -7.51 3.83
N GLN A 442 -6.63 -8.57 4.21
CA GLN A 442 -8.09 -8.53 4.35
C GLN A 442 -8.57 -7.50 5.38
N ARG A 443 -7.83 -7.32 6.47
CA ARG A 443 -8.21 -6.39 7.54
C ARG A 443 -7.86 -4.94 7.22
N VAL A 444 -6.72 -4.67 6.60
CA VAL A 444 -6.27 -3.29 6.34
C VAL A 444 -6.93 -2.73 5.08
N TRP A 445 -7.10 -3.56 4.05
CA TRP A 445 -7.61 -3.11 2.75
C TRP A 445 -8.97 -3.71 2.39
N GLY A 446 -9.42 -4.75 3.11
CA GLY A 446 -10.66 -5.45 2.78
C GLY A 446 -10.56 -6.12 1.41
N GLU A 447 -11.58 -5.89 0.58
CA GLU A 447 -11.64 -6.42 -0.79
C GLU A 447 -11.07 -5.43 -1.84
N HIS A 448 -10.52 -4.29 -1.42
CA HIS A 448 -10.05 -3.26 -2.34
C HIS A 448 -8.59 -3.49 -2.71
N PRO A 449 -8.22 -3.40 -4.01
CA PRO A 449 -6.82 -3.39 -4.41
C PRO A 449 -6.13 -2.14 -3.86
N LEU A 450 -4.82 -2.26 -3.62
CA LEU A 450 -3.99 -1.13 -3.20
C LEU A 450 -4.03 -0.03 -4.26
N GLU A 451 -4.42 1.18 -3.88
CA GLU A 451 -4.43 2.34 -4.78
C GLU A 451 -2.99 2.79 -5.13
N ALA A 452 -2.07 2.61 -4.21
CA ALA A 452 -0.66 2.95 -4.38
C ALA A 452 0.12 1.77 -4.97
N ARG A 453 1.05 2.03 -5.89
CA ARG A 453 1.94 1.00 -6.44
C ARG A 453 2.68 0.30 -5.31
N SER A 454 2.57 -1.01 -5.27
CA SER A 454 3.17 -1.83 -4.23
C SER A 454 3.96 -2.98 -4.83
N TRP A 455 4.93 -3.48 -4.08
CA TRP A 455 5.83 -4.53 -4.55
C TRP A 455 5.92 -5.66 -3.54
N ALA A 456 5.96 -6.89 -4.04
CA ALA A 456 6.34 -8.07 -3.28
C ALA A 456 7.61 -8.67 -3.90
N VAL A 457 8.62 -8.90 -3.09
CA VAL A 457 9.88 -9.50 -3.57
C VAL A 457 9.87 -10.97 -3.20
N ASP A 458 9.81 -11.82 -4.23
CA ASP A 458 9.86 -13.28 -4.10
C ASP A 458 10.63 -13.89 -5.28
N ARG A 459 11.58 -14.76 -4.98
CA ARG A 459 12.44 -15.37 -5.98
C ARG A 459 11.69 -16.27 -6.97
N ALA A 460 10.65 -16.95 -6.51
CA ALA A 460 9.96 -17.99 -7.30
C ALA A 460 8.50 -18.15 -6.81
N PRO A 461 7.64 -17.13 -7.01
CA PRO A 461 6.23 -17.23 -6.66
C PRO A 461 5.55 -18.27 -7.56
N ASP A 462 4.66 -19.07 -6.99
CA ASP A 462 3.81 -19.94 -7.79
C ASP A 462 2.69 -19.15 -8.49
N VAL A 463 1.95 -19.84 -9.38
CA VAL A 463 0.89 -19.18 -10.18
C VAL A 463 -0.20 -18.57 -9.28
N VAL A 464 -0.58 -19.28 -8.22
CA VAL A 464 -1.63 -18.80 -7.29
C VAL A 464 -1.15 -17.59 -6.50
N GLU A 465 0.12 -17.60 -6.09
CA GLU A 465 0.74 -16.47 -5.40
C GLU A 465 0.79 -15.22 -6.29
N ARG A 466 1.13 -15.37 -7.58
CA ARG A 466 1.10 -14.25 -8.55
C ARG A 466 -0.31 -13.70 -8.75
N GLU A 467 -1.30 -14.57 -8.95
CA GLU A 467 -2.69 -14.16 -9.12
C GLU A 467 -3.23 -13.44 -7.87
N LEU A 468 -2.84 -13.89 -6.67
CA LEU A 468 -3.24 -13.23 -5.43
C LEU A 468 -2.58 -11.84 -5.28
N TRP A 469 -1.28 -11.72 -5.57
CA TRP A 469 -0.61 -10.42 -5.55
C TRP A 469 -1.20 -9.46 -6.58
N ASP A 470 -1.46 -9.93 -7.80
CA ASP A 470 -2.13 -9.15 -8.85
C ASP A 470 -3.54 -8.71 -8.42
N HIS A 471 -4.29 -9.60 -7.75
CA HIS A 471 -5.61 -9.28 -7.23
C HIS A 471 -5.57 -8.09 -6.25
N PHE A 472 -4.52 -7.98 -5.45
CA PHE A 472 -4.29 -6.85 -4.54
C PHE A 472 -3.58 -5.65 -5.20
N GLY A 473 -3.30 -5.68 -6.48
CA GLY A 473 -2.59 -4.61 -7.19
C GLY A 473 -1.10 -4.51 -6.83
N VAL A 474 -0.51 -5.60 -6.31
CA VAL A 474 0.90 -5.67 -5.90
C VAL A 474 1.74 -6.30 -7.00
N LYS A 475 2.76 -5.60 -7.47
CA LYS A 475 3.71 -6.12 -8.46
C LYS A 475 4.69 -7.07 -7.81
N VAL A 476 4.80 -8.29 -8.34
CA VAL A 476 5.84 -9.23 -7.91
C VAL A 476 7.16 -8.92 -8.63
N VAL A 477 8.24 -8.81 -7.85
CA VAL A 477 9.62 -8.71 -8.31
C VAL A 477 10.28 -10.08 -8.10
N GLU A 478 10.56 -10.78 -9.21
CA GLU A 478 11.04 -12.17 -9.17
C GLU A 478 12.55 -12.23 -8.99
N GLU A 479 13.02 -11.88 -7.79
CA GLU A 479 14.43 -11.97 -7.42
C GLU A 479 14.60 -12.30 -5.92
N PRO A 480 15.79 -12.78 -5.50
CA PRO A 480 16.06 -13.01 -4.09
C PRO A 480 15.95 -11.70 -3.27
N VAL A 481 15.27 -11.75 -2.13
CA VAL A 481 15.07 -10.59 -1.24
C VAL A 481 16.41 -9.93 -0.89
N GLY A 482 17.44 -10.70 -0.56
CA GLY A 482 18.76 -10.15 -0.22
C GLY A 482 19.41 -9.38 -1.37
N GLU A 483 19.25 -9.86 -2.60
CA GLU A 483 19.78 -9.19 -3.79
C GLU A 483 19.04 -7.89 -4.07
N PHE A 484 17.71 -7.90 -3.99
CA PHE A 484 16.88 -6.70 -4.12
C PHE A 484 17.28 -5.64 -3.09
N ILE A 485 17.42 -6.03 -1.82
CA ILE A 485 17.82 -5.12 -0.74
C ILE A 485 19.24 -4.59 -0.95
N HIS A 486 20.16 -5.41 -1.43
CA HIS A 486 21.50 -4.95 -1.77
C HIS A 486 21.47 -3.89 -2.89
N GLN A 487 20.72 -4.14 -3.97
CA GLN A 487 20.54 -3.17 -5.05
C GLN A 487 19.88 -1.88 -4.54
N LEU A 488 18.88 -1.99 -3.67
CA LEU A 488 18.20 -0.85 -3.07
C LEU A 488 19.12 -0.03 -2.18
N ASP A 489 20.01 -0.68 -1.41
CA ASP A 489 21.01 -0.05 -0.56
C ASP A 489 22.05 0.72 -1.40
N VAL A 490 22.53 0.13 -2.49
CA VAL A 490 23.43 0.76 -3.46
C VAL A 490 22.77 1.98 -4.12
N GLU A 491 21.50 1.85 -4.54
CA GLU A 491 20.78 2.94 -5.19
C GLU A 491 20.53 4.12 -4.23
N LEU A 492 20.19 3.85 -2.97
CA LEU A 492 20.12 4.88 -1.95
C LEU A 492 21.47 5.57 -1.75
N GLY A 493 22.57 4.81 -1.68
CA GLY A 493 23.92 5.35 -1.59
C GLY A 493 24.30 6.23 -2.80
N ARG A 494 23.88 5.85 -4.00
CA ARG A 494 24.10 6.65 -5.23
C ARG A 494 23.38 7.99 -5.18
N ARG A 495 22.16 8.02 -4.60
CA ARG A 495 21.38 9.26 -4.44
C ARG A 495 21.93 10.17 -3.34
N LEU A 496 22.69 9.60 -2.40
CA LEU A 496 23.41 10.32 -1.34
C LEU A 496 24.71 10.96 -1.83
N ALA A 497 25.32 10.44 -2.91
CA ALA A 497 26.54 11.01 -3.44
C ALA A 497 26.26 12.45 -3.92
N PRO A 498 27.03 13.45 -3.46
CA PRO A 498 26.87 14.83 -3.95
C PRO A 498 27.03 14.83 -5.47
N ALA A 499 26.08 15.47 -6.15
CA ALA A 499 26.21 15.71 -7.59
C ALA A 499 27.57 16.37 -7.81
N HIS A 500 28.50 15.63 -8.43
CA HIS A 500 29.77 16.25 -8.84
C HIS A 500 29.43 17.42 -9.74
N PRO A 501 29.88 18.64 -9.45
CA PRO A 501 29.79 19.71 -10.42
C PRO A 501 30.61 19.24 -11.62
N GLU A 502 29.94 19.08 -12.75
CA GLU A 502 30.63 18.86 -14.03
C GLU A 502 31.72 19.94 -14.18
N ARG A 503 32.96 19.48 -14.33
CA ARG A 503 34.08 20.35 -14.68
C ARG A 503 34.03 20.71 -16.17
#